data_1c14abd62c82ce1335d8bbab50f95219
#
_entry.id   1c14abd62c82ce1335d8bbab50f95219
#
_cell.length_a   1.000
_cell.length_b   1.000
_cell.length_c   1.000
_cell.angle_alpha   90.00
_cell.angle_beta   90.00
_cell.angle_gamma   90.00
#
_symmetry.space_group_name_H-M   'P 1'
#
loop_
_entity.id
_entity.type
_entity.pdbx_description
1 polymer ?
#
loop_
_entity_poly.entity_id
_entity_poly.type
_entity_poly.pdbx_seq_one_letter_code
_entity_poly.pdbx_strand_id
1 'polypeptide(L)'
;MIGHVLFIDMAFSENIEFRNTTDDMVVIPSGKFKMGCNQFGPMHGAPEHLVYLNQFMIDRFEVTNKRFEEIIPDHKLRRSKLSSCDECPVTNVSWYEAVDYCYLTGKNLPTEAQWEKAAGNGDGCAFPWGYNFN
;
A
#
# COMPACT_ATOMS: atom_id res chain seq x y z
N MET A 1 -15.14 -1.02 3.05
CA MET A 1 -13.80 -0.41 2.97
C MET A 1 -13.09 -1.05 1.78
N ILE A 2 -12.92 -0.32 0.69
CA ILE A 2 -12.20 -0.81 -0.51
C ILE A 2 -10.72 -0.60 -0.20
N GLY A 3 -10.04 -1.67 0.26
CA GLY A 3 -8.61 -1.62 0.52
C GLY A 3 -7.84 -1.55 -0.79
N HIS A 4 -7.22 -0.44 -1.06
CA HIS A 4 -6.22 -0.30 -2.10
C HIS A 4 -4.93 -0.97 -1.64
N VAL A 5 -4.35 -1.83 -2.47
CA VAL A 5 -3.18 -2.63 -2.11
C VAL A 5 -1.92 -1.97 -2.64
N LEU A 6 -1.13 -1.40 -1.74
CA LEU A 6 0.24 -0.91 -1.96
C LEU A 6 1.24 -1.91 -1.36
N PHE A 7 2.43 -2.05 -1.92
CA PHE A 7 3.39 -3.10 -1.55
C PHE A 7 4.74 -2.55 -1.10
N ILE A 8 5.45 -3.32 -0.28
CA ILE A 8 6.77 -2.97 0.25
C ILE A 8 7.80 -4.02 -0.11
N ASP A 9 8.97 -3.57 -0.57
CA ASP A 9 10.14 -4.39 -0.80
C ASP A 9 10.94 -4.56 0.51
N MET A 10 11.25 -5.83 0.86
CA MET A 10 12.29 -6.15 1.83
C MET A 10 13.51 -6.63 1.07
N ALA A 11 14.56 -5.82 1.03
CA ALA A 11 15.85 -6.23 0.49
C ALA A 11 16.37 -7.47 1.24
N PHE A 12 16.23 -8.64 0.65
CA PHE A 12 16.95 -9.85 1.05
C PHE A 12 17.53 -10.57 -0.16
N SER A 13 18.82 -10.72 -0.08
CA SER A 13 19.83 -11.56 -0.71
C SER A 13 19.36 -12.70 -1.63
N GLU A 14 19.91 -12.65 -2.87
CA GLU A 14 20.42 -13.72 -3.73
C GLU A 14 19.45 -14.67 -4.46
N ASN A 15 19.48 -14.52 -5.80
CA ASN A 15 19.22 -15.55 -6.81
C ASN A 15 17.78 -16.05 -7.06
N ILE A 16 16.87 -15.12 -7.28
CA ILE A 16 15.73 -15.33 -8.18
C ILE A 16 15.72 -14.16 -9.16
N GLU A 17 15.73 -14.41 -10.47
CA GLU A 17 15.53 -13.38 -11.49
C GLU A 17 14.08 -12.85 -11.38
N PHE A 18 13.82 -11.99 -10.40
CA PHE A 18 12.62 -11.20 -10.37
C PHE A 18 12.75 -10.12 -11.45
N ARG A 19 11.79 -10.04 -12.33
CA ARG A 19 11.65 -8.91 -13.26
C ARG A 19 11.74 -7.64 -12.42
N ASN A 20 12.71 -6.77 -12.73
CA ASN A 20 12.94 -5.49 -12.07
C ASN A 20 11.66 -4.65 -12.08
N THR A 21 10.88 -4.72 -11.00
CA THR A 21 9.70 -3.87 -10.77
C THR A 21 10.03 -2.64 -9.92
N THR A 22 11.32 -2.36 -9.72
CA THR A 22 11.80 -1.26 -8.88
C THR A 22 11.55 0.13 -9.49
N ASP A 23 11.30 0.23 -10.80
CA ASP A 23 11.12 1.53 -11.48
C ASP A 23 9.85 2.28 -11.02
N ASP A 24 8.88 1.58 -10.44
CA ASP A 24 7.62 2.16 -9.96
C ASP A 24 7.57 2.36 -8.44
N MET A 25 8.66 2.07 -7.70
CA MET A 25 8.68 2.21 -6.25
C MET A 25 9.26 3.55 -5.80
N VAL A 26 8.80 4.03 -4.66
CA VAL A 26 9.26 5.26 -4.02
C VAL A 26 9.91 4.93 -2.69
N VAL A 27 11.07 5.54 -2.42
CA VAL A 27 11.77 5.43 -1.14
C VAL A 27 11.11 6.35 -0.12
N ILE A 28 10.66 5.76 0.99
CA ILE A 28 10.19 6.49 2.17
C ILE A 28 11.33 6.51 3.19
N PRO A 29 11.86 7.69 3.55
CA PRO A 29 13.03 7.77 4.41
C PRO A 29 12.73 7.30 5.84
N SER A 30 13.77 6.80 6.52
CA SER A 30 13.69 6.50 7.95
C SER A 30 13.37 7.77 8.77
N GLY A 31 12.70 7.58 9.89
CA GLY A 31 12.41 8.68 10.79
C GLY A 31 11.11 8.52 11.57
N LYS A 32 10.93 9.43 12.53
CA LYS A 32 9.69 9.54 13.29
C LYS A 32 8.61 10.25 12.47
N PHE A 33 7.37 9.84 12.67
CA PHE A 33 6.19 10.52 12.17
C PHE A 33 5.06 10.42 13.20
N LYS A 34 4.07 11.27 13.09
CA LYS A 34 2.86 11.21 13.89
C LYS A 34 1.87 10.28 13.21
N MET A 35 1.56 9.17 13.88
CA MET A 35 0.56 8.20 13.45
C MET A 35 -0.74 8.45 14.18
N GLY A 36 -1.85 8.32 13.48
CA GLY A 36 -3.18 8.59 14.00
C GLY A 36 -3.58 10.05 13.90
N CYS A 37 -4.84 10.32 14.22
CA CYS A 37 -5.41 11.67 14.17
C CYS A 37 -6.44 11.84 15.29
N ASN A 38 -6.31 12.94 16.06
CA ASN A 38 -7.27 13.27 17.12
C ASN A 38 -8.48 14.07 16.65
N GLN A 39 -8.49 14.52 15.39
CA GLN A 39 -9.50 15.46 14.88
C GLN A 39 -10.91 14.89 14.87
N PHE A 40 -11.08 13.59 14.66
CA PHE A 40 -12.39 12.94 14.51
C PHE A 40 -12.76 12.02 15.69
N GLY A 41 -12.06 12.16 16.82
CA GLY A 41 -12.34 11.40 18.03
C GLY A 41 -11.78 9.96 18.04
N PRO A 42 -12.04 9.21 19.10
CA PRO A 42 -11.33 7.95 19.39
C PRO A 42 -11.63 6.79 18.44
N MET A 43 -12.61 6.90 17.56
CA MET A 43 -12.98 5.85 16.61
C MET A 43 -12.27 5.97 15.25
N HIS A 44 -11.46 7.01 15.03
CA HIS A 44 -10.84 7.31 13.73
C HIS A 44 -9.32 7.49 13.84
N GLY A 45 -8.63 6.46 14.35
CA GLY A 45 -7.16 6.44 14.41
C GLY A 45 -6.53 7.18 15.60
N ALA A 46 -7.33 7.50 16.63
CA ALA A 46 -6.81 8.06 17.87
C ALA A 46 -6.31 6.95 18.83
N PRO A 47 -5.36 7.25 19.74
CA PRO A 47 -4.68 8.54 19.92
C PRO A 47 -3.54 8.76 18.92
N GLU A 48 -3.30 10.02 18.56
CA GLU A 48 -2.09 10.44 17.85
C GLU A 48 -0.86 10.08 18.69
N HIS A 49 0.12 9.43 18.08
CA HIS A 49 1.35 9.02 18.76
C HIS A 49 2.55 9.02 17.79
N LEU A 50 3.77 9.10 18.34
CA LEU A 50 4.99 9.07 17.55
C LEU A 50 5.41 7.62 17.27
N VAL A 51 5.63 7.30 15.99
CA VAL A 51 6.17 6.02 15.52
C VAL A 51 7.48 6.29 14.79
N TYR A 52 8.49 5.45 14.98
CA TYR A 52 9.72 5.42 14.20
C TYR A 52 9.68 4.26 13.23
N LEU A 53 9.97 4.52 11.96
CA LEU A 53 10.16 3.50 10.94
C LEU A 53 11.54 3.62 10.32
N ASN A 54 12.15 2.46 10.01
CA ASN A 54 13.29 2.41 9.13
C ASN A 54 12.89 2.83 7.71
N GLN A 55 13.89 3.13 6.87
CA GLN A 55 13.65 3.35 5.45
C GLN A 55 13.00 2.12 4.80
N PHE A 56 12.04 2.35 3.92
CA PHE A 56 11.41 1.31 3.12
C PHE A 56 11.04 1.85 1.74
N MET A 57 10.70 0.94 0.83
CA MET A 57 10.17 1.27 -0.49
C MET A 57 8.70 0.89 -0.57
N ILE A 58 7.91 1.65 -1.31
CA ILE A 58 6.49 1.38 -1.54
C ILE A 58 6.15 1.66 -3.01
N ASP A 59 5.25 0.88 -3.60
CA ASP A 59 4.77 1.15 -4.96
C ASP A 59 4.13 2.53 -5.02
N ARG A 60 4.46 3.29 -6.06
CA ARG A 60 3.91 4.63 -6.30
C ARG A 60 2.43 4.58 -6.63
N PHE A 61 2.00 3.53 -7.29
CA PHE A 61 0.64 3.33 -7.76
C PHE A 61 0.06 2.04 -7.19
N GLU A 62 -1.25 1.99 -7.12
CA GLU A 62 -1.98 0.78 -6.78
C GLU A 62 -1.71 -0.32 -7.82
N VAL A 63 -1.76 -1.59 -7.38
CA VAL A 63 -1.65 -2.72 -8.31
C VAL A 63 -2.84 -2.72 -9.26
N THR A 64 -2.54 -2.82 -10.55
CA THR A 64 -3.56 -2.87 -11.59
C THR A 64 -4.14 -4.28 -11.74
N ASN A 65 -5.36 -4.38 -12.29
CA ASN A 65 -5.97 -5.66 -12.64
C ASN A 65 -5.02 -6.51 -13.47
N LYS A 66 -4.39 -5.93 -14.48
CA LYS A 66 -3.46 -6.63 -15.37
C LYS A 66 -2.29 -7.25 -14.59
N ARG A 67 -1.62 -6.46 -13.75
CA ARG A 67 -0.47 -6.96 -12.96
C ARG A 67 -0.88 -8.05 -11.98
N PHE A 68 -2.03 -7.89 -11.34
CA PHE A 68 -2.55 -8.88 -10.39
C PHE A 68 -2.90 -10.20 -11.08
N GLU A 69 -3.54 -10.13 -12.23
CA GLU A 69 -4.00 -11.28 -13.01
C GLU A 69 -2.88 -12.03 -13.75
N GLU A 70 -1.71 -11.41 -13.93
CA GLU A 70 -0.50 -12.13 -14.37
C GLU A 70 -0.05 -13.18 -13.36
N ILE A 71 -0.38 -12.99 -12.08
CA ILE A 71 -0.05 -13.89 -10.96
C ILE A 71 -1.25 -14.73 -10.55
N ILE A 72 -2.44 -14.13 -10.50
CA ILE A 72 -3.71 -14.76 -10.07
C ILE A 72 -4.76 -14.58 -11.17
N PRO A 73 -4.70 -15.40 -12.25
CA PRO A 73 -5.52 -15.22 -13.46
C PRO A 73 -7.03 -15.30 -13.21
N ASP A 74 -7.46 -16.11 -12.25
CA ASP A 74 -8.89 -16.32 -11.97
C ASP A 74 -9.58 -15.06 -11.42
N HIS A 75 -8.79 -14.06 -10.97
CA HIS A 75 -9.33 -12.78 -10.54
C HIS A 75 -10.09 -12.06 -11.65
N LYS A 76 -9.75 -12.27 -12.93
CA LYS A 76 -10.42 -11.65 -14.08
C LYS A 76 -11.94 -11.84 -14.08
N LEU A 77 -12.41 -12.96 -13.55
CA LEU A 77 -13.84 -13.27 -13.43
C LEU A 77 -14.55 -12.47 -12.32
N ARG A 78 -13.80 -11.81 -11.45
CA ARG A 78 -14.29 -11.11 -10.25
C ARG A 78 -14.07 -9.61 -10.28
N ARG A 79 -13.62 -9.05 -11.41
CA ARG A 79 -13.40 -7.60 -11.56
C ARG A 79 -14.67 -6.82 -11.20
N SER A 80 -14.50 -5.74 -10.47
CA SER A 80 -15.59 -4.81 -10.19
C SER A 80 -15.99 -4.06 -11.45
N LYS A 81 -17.28 -3.75 -11.60
CA LYS A 81 -17.77 -2.87 -12.69
C LYS A 81 -17.16 -1.47 -12.62
N LEU A 82 -16.80 -1.01 -11.43
CA LEU A 82 -16.19 0.30 -11.20
C LEU A 82 -14.67 0.30 -11.45
N SER A 83 -14.05 -0.88 -11.58
CA SER A 83 -12.62 -1.07 -11.81
C SER A 83 -12.41 -2.23 -12.79
N SER A 84 -12.90 -2.08 -14.02
CA SER A 84 -12.96 -3.17 -15.00
C SER A 84 -11.83 -3.15 -16.04
N CYS A 85 -11.13 -2.03 -16.21
CA CYS A 85 -10.05 -1.92 -17.18
C CYS A 85 -8.76 -2.60 -16.69
N ASP A 86 -7.85 -2.95 -17.61
CA ASP A 86 -6.59 -3.61 -17.29
C ASP A 86 -5.69 -2.74 -16.39
N GLU A 87 -5.63 -1.45 -16.65
CA GLU A 87 -4.83 -0.48 -15.89
C GLU A 87 -5.60 0.14 -14.71
N CYS A 88 -6.83 -0.28 -14.46
CA CYS A 88 -7.57 0.12 -13.26
C CYS A 88 -7.00 -0.60 -12.03
N PRO A 89 -7.08 0.02 -10.82
CA PRO A 89 -6.68 -0.63 -9.59
C PRO A 89 -7.42 -1.94 -9.35
N VAL A 90 -6.72 -2.96 -8.91
CA VAL A 90 -7.33 -4.24 -8.55
C VAL A 90 -8.24 -4.07 -7.33
N THR A 91 -9.43 -4.65 -7.40
CA THR A 91 -10.44 -4.65 -6.33
C THR A 91 -11.02 -6.06 -6.15
N ASN A 92 -11.84 -6.28 -5.13
CA ASN A 92 -12.42 -7.60 -4.83
C ASN A 92 -11.38 -8.69 -4.56
N VAL A 93 -10.25 -8.30 -3.94
CA VAL A 93 -9.21 -9.21 -3.48
C VAL A 93 -9.32 -9.41 -1.97
N SER A 94 -9.15 -10.64 -1.51
CA SER A 94 -9.02 -10.94 -0.10
C SER A 94 -7.63 -10.56 0.41
N TRP A 95 -7.50 -10.42 1.74
CA TRP A 95 -6.19 -10.19 2.37
C TRP A 95 -5.19 -11.32 2.03
N TYR A 96 -5.63 -12.56 1.98
CA TYR A 96 -4.78 -13.71 1.64
C TYR A 96 -4.27 -13.64 0.20
N GLU A 97 -5.13 -13.32 -0.76
CA GLU A 97 -4.73 -13.14 -2.17
C GLU A 97 -3.75 -11.97 -2.33
N ALA A 98 -3.93 -10.89 -1.57
CA ALA A 98 -2.99 -9.78 -1.57
C ALA A 98 -1.63 -10.19 -1.00
N VAL A 99 -1.59 -10.99 0.08
CA VAL A 99 -0.35 -11.55 0.65
C VAL A 99 0.33 -12.48 -0.34
N ASP A 100 -0.42 -13.39 -0.97
CA ASP A 100 0.12 -14.34 -1.95
C ASP A 100 0.72 -13.59 -3.15
N TYR A 101 0.02 -12.58 -3.66
CA TYR A 101 0.53 -11.73 -4.73
C TYR A 101 1.85 -11.05 -4.33
N CYS A 102 1.91 -10.46 -3.13
CA CYS A 102 3.13 -9.84 -2.63
C CYS A 102 4.27 -10.85 -2.58
N TYR A 103 4.06 -11.99 -1.96
CA TYR A 103 5.07 -13.05 -1.82
C TYR A 103 5.60 -13.50 -3.18
N LEU A 104 4.70 -13.74 -4.15
CA LEU A 104 5.06 -14.20 -5.49
C LEU A 104 5.76 -13.11 -6.33
N THR A 105 5.60 -11.84 -5.98
CA THR A 105 6.29 -10.71 -6.61
C THR A 105 7.51 -10.21 -5.84
N GLY A 106 7.92 -10.92 -4.76
CA GLY A 106 9.07 -10.57 -3.93
C GLY A 106 8.85 -9.35 -3.03
N LYS A 107 7.59 -9.04 -2.72
CA LYS A 107 7.16 -7.89 -1.91
C LYS A 107 6.41 -8.33 -0.66
N ASN A 108 6.02 -7.39 0.15
CA ASN A 108 5.15 -7.59 1.32
C ASN A 108 4.02 -6.55 1.35
N LEU A 109 2.92 -6.90 2.00
CA LEU A 109 1.92 -5.89 2.35
C LEU A 109 2.53 -4.89 3.34
N PRO A 110 2.28 -3.58 3.17
CA PRO A 110 2.69 -2.60 4.15
C PRO A 110 1.99 -2.84 5.50
N THR A 111 2.70 -2.56 6.56
CA THR A 111 2.05 -2.38 7.86
C THR A 111 1.19 -1.11 7.84
N GLU A 112 0.23 -1.01 8.77
CA GLU A 112 -0.58 0.19 8.92
C GLU A 112 0.29 1.45 9.06
N ALA A 113 1.33 1.39 9.90
CA ALA A 113 2.24 2.50 10.11
C ALA A 113 3.03 2.89 8.85
N GLN A 114 3.46 1.91 8.04
CA GLN A 114 4.16 2.19 6.78
C GLN A 114 3.23 2.83 5.77
N TRP A 115 2.00 2.31 5.66
CA TRP A 115 1.00 2.86 4.76
C TRP A 115 0.64 4.30 5.14
N GLU A 116 0.38 4.56 6.43
CA GLU A 116 0.03 5.89 6.91
C GLU A 116 1.18 6.89 6.71
N LYS A 117 2.44 6.47 7.00
CA LYS A 117 3.62 7.32 6.75
C LYS A 117 3.79 7.65 5.27
N ALA A 118 3.54 6.70 4.37
CA ALA A 118 3.67 6.90 2.93
C ALA A 118 2.55 7.77 2.36
N ALA A 119 1.32 7.59 2.85
CA ALA A 119 0.15 8.34 2.39
C ALA A 119 0.08 9.76 2.97
N GLY A 120 0.62 9.96 4.18
CA GLY A 120 0.57 11.24 4.89
C GLY A 120 1.82 12.10 4.67
N ASN A 121 1.72 13.37 5.03
CA ASN A 121 2.88 14.27 5.09
C ASN A 121 3.63 14.21 6.45
N GLY A 122 3.26 13.28 7.33
CA GLY A 122 3.89 13.07 8.65
C GLY A 122 3.43 14.05 9.76
N ASP A 123 2.46 14.90 9.46
CA ASP A 123 2.00 15.96 10.39
C ASP A 123 0.78 15.55 11.23
N GLY A 124 0.35 14.29 11.17
CA GLY A 124 -0.87 13.81 11.86
C GLY A 124 -2.17 14.39 11.27
N CYS A 125 -2.15 14.79 10.01
CA CYS A 125 -3.33 15.26 9.31
C CYS A 125 -4.28 14.12 8.98
N ALA A 126 -5.57 14.38 9.01
CA ALA A 126 -6.61 13.39 8.73
C ALA A 126 -6.62 12.91 7.26
N PHE A 127 -6.08 13.71 6.36
CA PHE A 127 -6.02 13.41 4.93
C PHE A 127 -4.62 13.69 4.36
N PRO A 128 -4.20 12.99 3.29
CA PRO A 128 -2.90 13.22 2.65
C PRO A 128 -2.68 14.67 2.17
N TRP A 129 -3.76 15.39 1.90
CA TRP A 129 -3.73 16.79 1.45
C TRP A 129 -3.95 17.81 2.58
N GLY A 130 -4.07 17.40 3.86
CA GLY A 130 -4.19 18.27 5.02
C GLY A 130 -5.43 18.03 5.88
N TYR A 131 -5.87 19.05 6.58
CA TYR A 131 -6.93 18.94 7.58
C TYR A 131 -8.36 19.07 7.05
N ASN A 132 -8.54 19.62 5.86
CA ASN A 132 -9.86 19.91 5.30
C ASN A 132 -10.23 18.95 4.18
N PHE A 133 -11.44 18.45 4.22
CA PHE A 133 -12.04 17.74 3.09
C PHE A 133 -12.58 18.79 2.10
N ASN A 134 -11.92 18.93 0.95
CA ASN A 134 -12.39 19.77 -0.14
C ASN A 134 -13.14 18.94 -1.16
#